data_1eab51e56849163fcf4890ddbf39ed0a
#
_entry.id   1eab51e56849163fcf4890ddbf39ed0a
#
_cell.length_a   1.000
_cell.length_b   1.000
_cell.length_c   1.000
_cell.angle_alpha   90.00
_cell.angle_beta   90.00
_cell.angle_gamma   90.00
#
_symmetry.space_group_name_H-M   'P 1'
#
loop_
_entity.id
_entity.type
_entity.pdbx_description
1 polymer ?
#
loop_
_entity_poly.entity_id
_entity_poly.type
_entity_poly.pdbx_seq_one_letter_code
_entity_poly.pdbx_strand_id
1 'polypeptide(L)'
;MSMRIVHVANFYGPRSGGLRTTMHALGAGYEAAGHEMVMVVPGPADADERTPSGRRVTLAAPIVPGSGGYRVITHVDRVRAVLAELAPDRLEVSDRSTLRGLGVAARRLGVPSVFFAHERLDGVLAAVLPRGARALAPTRTLADLHNRTTAARFDRIVCTTHFAAEEFDRIGRATQHVPLGVDLDTFHPRRYDADVRARHARDDELLVVMASRLSAEKRPGTALDAVAELGARGVRVRLVVVGDGPLAPALRRQASSLPVSFTGFLGSRPELAGLLAAADVVLAPGPIETFGLAALEALASGTAVVCHRGSALPEVVGSAGVVAPGTGAGFADAVQRLLDRPADERRASARRRAEQFSWQRTVDTMLALHARHPEPTQGRRARGRSGSTQGRIRA
;
A
#
# COMPACT_ATOMS: atom_id res chain seq x y z
N MET A 1 -28.96 4.39 5.61
CA MET A 1 -28.73 4.39 7.08
C MET A 1 -27.23 4.59 7.33
N SER A 2 -26.88 5.32 8.40
CA SER A 2 -25.48 5.45 8.82
C SER A 2 -24.99 4.13 9.42
N MET A 3 -23.78 3.70 9.04
CA MET A 3 -23.10 2.51 9.58
C MET A 3 -21.89 2.95 10.40
N ARG A 4 -21.59 2.22 11.46
CA ARG A 4 -20.28 2.28 12.11
C ARG A 4 -19.39 1.19 11.52
N ILE A 5 -18.34 1.60 10.81
CA ILE A 5 -17.36 0.74 10.17
C ILE A 5 -16.08 0.77 11.00
N VAL A 6 -15.65 -0.38 11.50
CA VAL A 6 -14.40 -0.48 12.27
C VAL A 6 -13.35 -1.19 11.41
N HIS A 7 -12.22 -0.52 11.16
CA HIS A 7 -11.09 -1.07 10.43
C HIS A 7 -9.91 -1.32 11.37
N VAL A 8 -9.54 -2.57 11.52
CA VAL A 8 -8.46 -3.00 12.42
C VAL A 8 -7.25 -3.42 11.59
N ALA A 9 -6.07 -2.90 11.93
CA ALA A 9 -4.84 -3.23 11.21
C ALA A 9 -3.61 -3.30 12.13
N ASN A 10 -2.66 -4.15 11.76
CA ASN A 10 -1.28 -4.11 12.24
C ASN A 10 -0.38 -3.38 11.24
N PHE A 11 0.89 -3.24 11.55
CA PHE A 11 1.89 -2.60 10.68
C PHE A 11 1.54 -1.16 10.27
N TYR A 12 0.68 -0.52 11.06
CA TYR A 12 0.34 0.89 10.91
C TYR A 12 1.37 1.76 11.67
N GLY A 13 1.90 2.78 11.00
CA GLY A 13 2.89 3.67 11.60
C GLY A 13 3.08 4.96 10.81
N PRO A 14 3.78 5.96 11.36
CA PRO A 14 3.96 7.27 10.72
C PRO A 14 4.62 7.19 9.33
N ARG A 15 5.47 6.18 9.12
CA ARG A 15 6.20 5.94 7.88
C ARG A 15 5.61 4.78 7.07
N SER A 16 4.45 4.20 7.45
CA SER A 16 3.81 3.17 6.65
C SER A 16 3.15 3.81 5.42
N GLY A 17 3.45 3.27 4.24
CA GLY A 17 2.97 3.79 2.96
C GLY A 17 1.52 3.35 2.67
N GLY A 18 1.36 2.31 1.83
CA GLY A 18 0.08 1.92 1.25
C GLY A 18 -1.05 1.66 2.24
N LEU A 19 -0.81 0.88 3.30
CA LEU A 19 -1.85 0.55 4.27
C LEU A 19 -2.42 1.80 4.97
N ARG A 20 -1.55 2.66 5.48
CA ARG A 20 -1.98 3.89 6.16
C ARG A 20 -2.74 4.81 5.20
N THR A 21 -2.22 5.02 4.00
CA THR A 21 -2.88 5.83 2.97
C THR A 21 -4.28 5.27 2.65
N THR A 22 -4.40 3.94 2.49
CA THR A 22 -5.68 3.28 2.21
C THR A 22 -6.67 3.47 3.36
N MET A 23 -6.27 3.22 4.62
CA MET A 23 -7.16 3.37 5.77
C MET A 23 -7.64 4.82 5.93
N HIS A 24 -6.75 5.80 5.72
CA HIS A 24 -7.14 7.22 5.80
C HIS A 24 -8.06 7.64 4.65
N ALA A 25 -7.81 7.18 3.44
CA ALA A 25 -8.64 7.52 2.29
C ALA A 25 -10.04 6.88 2.40
N LEU A 26 -10.12 5.60 2.79
CA LEU A 26 -11.39 4.93 3.06
C LEU A 26 -12.15 5.64 4.19
N GLY A 27 -11.44 5.94 5.29
CA GLY A 27 -12.05 6.60 6.44
C GLY A 27 -12.64 7.97 6.09
N ALA A 28 -11.87 8.83 5.41
CA ALA A 28 -12.36 10.12 4.96
C ALA A 28 -13.56 9.99 4.01
N GLY A 29 -13.53 9.00 3.10
CA GLY A 29 -14.63 8.74 2.19
C GLY A 29 -15.88 8.21 2.90
N TYR A 30 -15.74 7.33 3.89
CA TYR A 30 -16.88 6.84 4.69
C TYR A 30 -17.51 7.95 5.53
N GLU A 31 -16.70 8.80 6.18
CA GLU A 31 -17.19 9.96 6.93
C GLU A 31 -17.94 10.95 5.99
N ALA A 32 -17.38 11.21 4.81
CA ALA A 32 -18.02 12.07 3.80
C ALA A 32 -19.36 11.49 3.30
N ALA A 33 -19.50 10.17 3.25
CA ALA A 33 -20.73 9.46 2.90
C ALA A 33 -21.73 9.34 4.07
N GLY A 34 -21.44 9.96 5.23
CA GLY A 34 -22.33 9.97 6.40
C GLY A 34 -22.26 8.70 7.26
N HIS A 35 -21.19 7.92 7.16
CA HIS A 35 -20.88 6.77 8.01
C HIS A 35 -19.89 7.17 9.12
N GLU A 36 -19.84 6.38 10.19
CA GLU A 36 -18.84 6.55 11.25
C GLU A 36 -17.68 5.61 11.02
N MET A 37 -16.48 6.15 10.83
CA MET A 37 -15.25 5.36 10.69
C MET A 37 -14.45 5.32 12.00
N VAL A 38 -14.08 4.10 12.45
CA VAL A 38 -13.17 3.90 13.58
C VAL A 38 -12.00 3.04 13.14
N MET A 39 -10.80 3.57 13.20
CA MET A 39 -9.55 2.83 12.99
C MET A 39 -9.04 2.30 14.33
N VAL A 40 -8.71 1.01 14.41
CA VAL A 40 -8.04 0.39 15.58
C VAL A 40 -6.65 -0.06 15.15
N VAL A 41 -5.62 0.58 15.68
CA VAL A 41 -4.23 0.44 15.19
C VAL A 41 -3.23 0.31 16.34
N PRO A 42 -2.04 -0.29 16.12
CA PRO A 42 -0.98 -0.32 17.12
C PRO A 42 -0.27 1.03 17.26
N GLY A 43 0.18 1.34 18.48
CA GLY A 43 1.01 2.50 18.76
C GLY A 43 1.95 2.33 19.94
N PRO A 44 2.71 3.38 20.30
CA PRO A 44 3.61 3.35 21.46
C PRO A 44 2.87 3.37 22.79
N ALA A 45 1.70 3.98 22.82
CA ALA A 45 0.81 4.11 23.97
C ALA A 45 -0.65 4.01 23.52
N ASP A 46 -1.54 3.80 24.46
CA ASP A 46 -2.98 3.89 24.22
C ASP A 46 -3.38 5.33 23.96
N ALA A 47 -4.24 5.53 22.96
CA ALA A 47 -4.81 6.83 22.64
C ALA A 47 -6.16 6.66 21.94
N ASP A 48 -6.99 7.69 22.05
CA ASP A 48 -8.28 7.76 21.36
C ASP A 48 -8.47 9.21 20.88
N GLU A 49 -8.49 9.38 19.57
CA GLU A 49 -8.47 10.70 18.98
C GLU A 49 -9.37 10.82 17.74
N ARG A 50 -9.91 11.98 17.50
CA ARG A 50 -10.63 12.31 16.26
C ARG A 50 -9.64 12.80 15.23
N THR A 51 -9.72 12.26 14.02
CA THR A 51 -8.90 12.67 12.87
C THR A 51 -9.81 13.05 11.69
N PRO A 52 -9.30 13.72 10.65
CA PRO A 52 -10.08 13.97 9.44
C PRO A 52 -10.58 12.70 8.75
N SER A 53 -10.00 11.54 9.07
CA SER A 53 -10.37 10.23 8.49
C SER A 53 -11.19 9.37 9.45
N GLY A 54 -11.83 9.98 10.47
CA GLY A 54 -12.61 9.29 11.48
C GLY A 54 -11.92 9.19 12.85
N ARG A 55 -12.50 8.42 13.77
CA ARG A 55 -11.94 8.15 15.11
C ARG A 55 -10.78 7.16 15.00
N ARG A 56 -9.69 7.40 15.72
CA ARG A 56 -8.56 6.50 15.79
C ARG A 56 -8.31 6.04 17.22
N VAL A 57 -8.51 4.76 17.46
CA VAL A 57 -8.19 4.07 18.71
C VAL A 57 -6.82 3.42 18.52
N THR A 58 -5.83 3.89 19.27
CA THR A 58 -4.48 3.34 19.27
C THR A 58 -4.30 2.43 20.47
N LEU A 59 -3.80 1.22 20.26
CA LEU A 59 -3.49 0.27 21.32
C LEU A 59 -1.97 0.14 21.46
N ALA A 60 -1.47 0.29 22.69
CA ALA A 60 -0.06 0.06 22.99
C ALA A 60 0.36 -1.34 22.54
N ALA A 61 1.41 -1.41 21.72
CA ALA A 61 1.86 -2.65 21.11
C ALA A 61 3.38 -2.67 20.94
N PRO A 62 4.03 -3.86 21.04
CA PRO A 62 5.46 -3.99 20.89
C PRO A 62 5.90 -3.73 19.44
N ILE A 63 7.15 -3.28 19.30
CA ILE A 63 7.84 -3.22 18.00
C ILE A 63 8.25 -4.64 17.59
N VAL A 64 8.00 -4.98 16.33
CA VAL A 64 8.50 -6.22 15.73
C VAL A 64 9.99 -6.05 15.41
N PRO A 65 10.89 -6.87 15.97
CA PRO A 65 12.31 -6.79 15.65
C PRO A 65 12.57 -6.91 14.14
N GLY A 66 13.46 -6.08 13.60
CA GLY A 66 13.83 -6.09 12.19
C GLY A 66 12.79 -5.53 11.22
N SER A 67 11.62 -5.10 11.70
CA SER A 67 10.53 -4.58 10.85
C SER A 67 10.71 -3.13 10.39
N GLY A 68 11.74 -2.42 10.88
CA GLY A 68 11.89 -0.98 10.62
C GLY A 68 10.93 -0.11 11.46
N GLY A 69 10.57 -0.58 12.66
CA GLY A 69 9.79 0.17 13.65
C GLY A 69 8.28 -0.11 13.62
N TYR A 70 7.83 -1.09 12.85
CA TYR A 70 6.42 -1.49 12.88
C TYR A 70 6.04 -2.19 14.18
N ARG A 71 4.81 -1.95 14.60
CA ARG A 71 4.20 -2.55 15.79
C ARG A 71 3.11 -3.54 15.42
N VAL A 72 2.89 -4.52 16.28
CA VAL A 72 1.86 -5.56 16.12
C VAL A 72 1.10 -5.73 17.44
N ILE A 73 -0.21 -5.66 17.38
CA ILE A 73 -1.09 -5.93 18.51
C ILE A 73 -1.01 -7.44 18.82
N THR A 74 -0.47 -7.79 19.97
CA THR A 74 -0.35 -9.17 20.46
C THR A 74 -1.49 -9.56 21.38
N HIS A 75 -2.05 -8.59 22.12
CA HIS A 75 -3.17 -8.80 23.03
C HIS A 75 -4.51 -8.61 22.31
N VAL A 76 -4.93 -9.63 21.54
CA VAL A 76 -6.14 -9.58 20.69
C VAL A 76 -7.42 -9.39 21.53
N ASP A 77 -7.42 -9.81 22.79
CA ASP A 77 -8.57 -9.62 23.69
C ASP A 77 -8.87 -8.14 23.95
N ARG A 78 -7.85 -7.27 23.95
CA ARG A 78 -8.07 -5.82 24.02
C ARG A 78 -8.82 -5.30 22.80
N VAL A 79 -8.49 -5.80 21.60
CA VAL A 79 -9.23 -5.45 20.37
C VAL A 79 -10.66 -5.95 20.46
N ARG A 80 -10.89 -7.16 20.99
CA ARG A 80 -12.24 -7.70 21.19
C ARG A 80 -13.07 -6.85 22.16
N ALA A 81 -12.45 -6.36 23.24
CA ALA A 81 -13.11 -5.45 24.20
C ALA A 81 -13.51 -4.14 23.52
N VAL A 82 -12.60 -3.53 22.74
CA VAL A 82 -12.87 -2.32 21.94
C VAL A 82 -14.01 -2.57 20.93
N LEU A 83 -14.01 -3.70 20.23
CA LEU A 83 -15.08 -4.05 19.29
C LEU A 83 -16.43 -4.24 19.99
N ALA A 84 -16.44 -4.83 21.20
CA ALA A 84 -17.67 -5.00 21.98
C ALA A 84 -18.23 -3.66 22.46
N GLU A 85 -17.37 -2.72 22.85
CA GLU A 85 -17.76 -1.35 23.25
C GLU A 85 -18.27 -0.55 22.05
N LEU A 86 -17.56 -0.60 20.92
CA LEU A 86 -17.91 0.12 19.70
C LEU A 86 -19.18 -0.40 19.04
N ALA A 87 -19.52 -1.67 19.25
CA ALA A 87 -20.66 -2.35 18.61
C ALA A 87 -20.77 -2.03 17.10
N PRO A 88 -19.75 -2.39 16.28
CA PRO A 88 -19.71 -2.00 14.88
C PRO A 88 -20.81 -2.66 14.05
N ASP A 89 -21.28 -1.97 13.02
CA ASP A 89 -22.15 -2.54 12.00
C ASP A 89 -21.35 -3.37 10.98
N ARG A 90 -20.06 -3.01 10.77
CA ARG A 90 -19.14 -3.67 9.82
C ARG A 90 -17.73 -3.73 10.39
N LEU A 91 -17.03 -4.82 10.12
CA LEU A 91 -15.63 -5.01 10.50
C LEU A 91 -14.76 -5.22 9.26
N GLU A 92 -13.73 -4.41 9.11
CA GLU A 92 -12.64 -4.60 8.16
C GLU A 92 -11.36 -4.98 8.90
N VAL A 93 -10.60 -5.93 8.38
CA VAL A 93 -9.33 -6.37 8.98
C VAL A 93 -8.24 -6.41 7.92
N SER A 94 -7.20 -5.61 8.12
CA SER A 94 -6.00 -5.54 7.28
C SER A 94 -4.81 -6.12 8.02
N ASP A 95 -4.90 -7.38 8.42
CA ASP A 95 -3.80 -8.12 9.05
C ASP A 95 -3.99 -9.62 8.89
N ARG A 96 -2.96 -10.29 8.40
CA ARG A 96 -2.95 -11.74 8.25
C ARG A 96 -2.17 -12.47 9.37
N SER A 97 -1.77 -11.76 10.40
CA SER A 97 -0.99 -12.31 11.52
C SER A 97 -1.86 -12.53 12.77
N THR A 98 -1.76 -11.70 13.77
CA THR A 98 -2.42 -11.85 15.06
C THR A 98 -3.93 -11.56 15.03
N LEU A 99 -4.39 -10.65 14.15
CA LEU A 99 -5.77 -10.15 14.14
C LEU A 99 -6.72 -10.98 13.27
N ARG A 100 -6.22 -11.94 12.50
CA ARG A 100 -7.08 -12.76 11.63
C ARG A 100 -8.16 -13.56 12.36
N GLY A 101 -8.03 -13.75 13.68
CA GLY A 101 -9.07 -14.34 14.53
C GLY A 101 -10.30 -13.47 14.74
N LEU A 102 -10.24 -12.17 14.42
CA LEU A 102 -11.33 -11.21 14.62
C LEU A 102 -12.56 -11.51 13.74
N GLY A 103 -12.39 -12.13 12.58
CA GLY A 103 -13.53 -12.56 11.75
C GLY A 103 -14.43 -13.56 12.46
N VAL A 104 -13.85 -14.49 13.26
CA VAL A 104 -14.65 -15.41 14.09
C VAL A 104 -15.36 -14.65 15.22
N ALA A 105 -14.69 -13.68 15.84
CA ALA A 105 -15.30 -12.85 16.88
C ALA A 105 -16.45 -12.00 16.30
N ALA A 106 -16.27 -11.39 15.12
CA ALA A 106 -17.31 -10.66 14.42
C ALA A 106 -18.54 -11.53 14.13
N ARG A 107 -18.33 -12.75 13.62
CA ARG A 107 -19.42 -13.70 13.35
C ARG A 107 -20.22 -14.04 14.60
N ARG A 108 -19.58 -14.23 15.76
CA ARG A 108 -20.25 -14.46 17.04
C ARG A 108 -21.07 -13.25 17.51
N LEU A 109 -20.67 -12.07 17.07
CA LEU A 109 -21.37 -10.81 17.35
C LEU A 109 -22.45 -10.49 16.31
N GLY A 110 -22.60 -11.30 15.26
CA GLY A 110 -23.49 -11.01 14.13
C GLY A 110 -23.01 -9.82 13.27
N VAL A 111 -21.72 -9.49 13.31
CA VAL A 111 -21.13 -8.38 12.57
C VAL A 111 -20.51 -8.92 11.28
N PRO A 112 -20.97 -8.47 10.10
CA PRO A 112 -20.34 -8.81 8.82
C PRO A 112 -18.88 -8.36 8.76
N SER A 113 -18.01 -9.24 8.26
CA SER A 113 -16.57 -9.04 8.29
C SER A 113 -15.90 -9.17 6.92
N VAL A 114 -14.94 -8.27 6.67
CA VAL A 114 -14.11 -8.22 5.46
C VAL A 114 -12.65 -8.40 5.84
N PHE A 115 -11.96 -9.31 5.17
CA PHE A 115 -10.50 -9.38 5.19
C PHE A 115 -9.94 -8.65 3.98
N PHE A 116 -9.08 -7.65 4.22
CA PHE A 116 -8.43 -6.86 3.18
C PHE A 116 -7.02 -7.40 2.94
N ALA A 117 -6.78 -8.03 1.80
CA ALA A 117 -5.50 -8.64 1.46
C ALA A 117 -4.57 -7.62 0.78
N HIS A 118 -3.76 -6.95 1.58
CA HIS A 118 -2.77 -5.97 1.09
C HIS A 118 -1.47 -6.60 0.59
N GLU A 119 -1.23 -7.88 0.86
CA GLU A 119 0.04 -8.56 0.58
C GLU A 119 -0.19 -9.95 0.01
N ARG A 120 0.75 -10.44 -0.79
CA ARG A 120 0.84 -11.86 -1.16
C ARG A 120 1.72 -12.59 -0.15
N LEU A 121 1.16 -13.59 0.52
CA LEU A 121 1.87 -14.33 1.56
C LEU A 121 2.99 -15.20 0.99
N ASP A 122 2.77 -15.85 -0.17
CA ASP A 122 3.81 -16.65 -0.83
C ASP A 122 5.04 -15.79 -1.18
N GLY A 123 4.84 -14.55 -1.63
CA GLY A 123 5.88 -13.58 -1.90
C GLY A 123 6.61 -13.11 -0.63
N VAL A 124 5.86 -12.82 0.44
CA VAL A 124 6.43 -12.42 1.74
C VAL A 124 7.28 -13.56 2.32
N LEU A 125 6.76 -14.79 2.35
CA LEU A 125 7.50 -15.96 2.82
C LEU A 125 8.78 -16.18 2.01
N ALA A 126 8.70 -16.08 0.68
CA ALA A 126 9.87 -16.19 -0.17
C ALA A 126 10.90 -15.08 0.08
N ALA A 127 10.46 -13.87 0.42
CA ALA A 127 11.37 -12.74 0.66
C ALA A 127 12.17 -12.87 1.96
N VAL A 128 11.56 -13.43 3.02
CA VAL A 128 12.22 -13.58 4.34
C VAL A 128 13.13 -14.80 4.42
N LEU A 129 13.01 -15.77 3.52
CA LEU A 129 13.85 -16.96 3.51
C LEU A 129 15.24 -16.66 2.92
N PRO A 130 16.32 -17.25 3.48
CA PRO A 130 17.65 -17.24 2.88
C PRO A 130 17.64 -17.79 1.44
N ARG A 131 18.51 -17.25 0.56
CA ARG A 131 18.52 -17.64 -0.87
C ARG A 131 18.58 -19.15 -1.10
N GLY A 132 19.39 -19.89 -0.32
CA GLY A 132 19.51 -21.35 -0.45
C GLY A 132 18.26 -22.12 -0.01
N ALA A 133 17.49 -21.60 0.94
CA ALA A 133 16.27 -22.24 1.42
C ALA A 133 15.03 -21.98 0.54
N ARG A 134 15.06 -20.92 -0.27
CA ARG A 134 13.92 -20.53 -1.12
C ARG A 134 13.48 -21.59 -2.12
N ALA A 135 14.46 -22.30 -2.70
CA ALA A 135 14.19 -23.33 -3.71
C ALA A 135 13.55 -24.59 -3.10
N LEU A 136 13.79 -24.86 -1.82
CA LEU A 136 13.33 -26.05 -1.10
C LEU A 136 12.08 -25.81 -0.26
N ALA A 137 11.79 -24.55 0.09
CA ALA A 137 10.67 -24.23 0.98
C ALA A 137 9.34 -24.22 0.22
N PRO A 138 8.33 -24.96 0.70
CA PRO A 138 7.01 -25.02 0.07
C PRO A 138 6.18 -23.76 0.39
N THR A 139 6.71 -22.57 0.06
CA THR A 139 6.10 -21.28 0.40
C THR A 139 4.68 -21.12 -0.10
N ARG A 140 4.38 -21.66 -1.29
CA ARG A 140 3.02 -21.68 -1.85
C ARG A 140 2.08 -22.53 -1.01
N THR A 141 2.47 -23.75 -0.66
CA THR A 141 1.64 -24.66 0.14
C THR A 141 1.36 -24.07 1.53
N LEU A 142 2.39 -23.48 2.16
CA LEU A 142 2.23 -22.79 3.46
C LEU A 142 1.31 -21.59 3.35
N ALA A 143 1.46 -20.78 2.29
CA ALA A 143 0.58 -19.66 2.01
C ALA A 143 -0.87 -20.12 1.77
N ASP A 144 -1.07 -21.17 0.99
CA ASP A 144 -2.40 -21.72 0.69
C ASP A 144 -3.10 -22.26 1.94
N LEU A 145 -2.38 -22.99 2.81
CA LEU A 145 -2.91 -23.45 4.09
C LEU A 145 -3.31 -22.27 5.00
N HIS A 146 -2.43 -21.28 5.11
CA HIS A 146 -2.70 -20.08 5.87
C HIS A 146 -3.91 -19.31 5.31
N ASN A 147 -3.98 -19.12 3.99
CA ASN A 147 -5.06 -18.41 3.32
C ASN A 147 -6.40 -19.16 3.45
N ARG A 148 -6.43 -20.51 3.37
CA ARG A 148 -7.64 -21.32 3.67
C ARG A 148 -8.16 -21.04 5.05
N THR A 149 -7.27 -21.09 6.05
CA THR A 149 -7.67 -20.83 7.45
C THR A 149 -8.08 -19.39 7.72
N THR A 150 -7.51 -18.43 6.99
CA THR A 150 -7.91 -17.01 7.06
C THR A 150 -9.26 -16.79 6.37
N ALA A 151 -9.40 -17.27 5.13
CA ALA A 151 -10.63 -17.12 4.35
C ALA A 151 -11.86 -17.77 5.03
N ALA A 152 -11.68 -18.87 5.75
CA ALA A 152 -12.76 -19.51 6.52
C ALA A 152 -13.26 -18.67 7.72
N ARG A 153 -12.52 -17.65 8.13
CA ARG A 153 -12.85 -16.80 9.28
C ARG A 153 -13.65 -15.56 8.94
N PHE A 154 -13.55 -15.10 7.68
CA PHE A 154 -14.20 -13.88 7.22
C PHE A 154 -15.31 -14.17 6.22
N ASP A 155 -16.30 -13.29 6.17
CA ASP A 155 -17.41 -13.43 5.24
C ASP A 155 -16.99 -13.10 3.82
N ARG A 156 -16.14 -12.09 3.66
CA ARG A 156 -15.61 -11.65 2.36
C ARG A 156 -14.10 -11.39 2.42
N ILE A 157 -13.47 -11.61 1.26
CA ILE A 157 -12.06 -11.30 1.03
C ILE A 157 -12.00 -10.20 -0.06
N VAL A 158 -11.30 -9.12 0.23
CA VAL A 158 -11.04 -8.03 -0.71
C VAL A 158 -9.59 -8.11 -1.17
N CYS A 159 -9.38 -8.07 -2.47
CA CYS A 159 -8.07 -7.95 -3.11
C CYS A 159 -8.02 -6.70 -3.99
N THR A 160 -6.87 -6.05 -4.03
CA THR A 160 -6.70 -4.79 -4.78
C THR A 160 -6.40 -4.99 -6.26
N THR A 161 -5.94 -6.20 -6.64
CA THR A 161 -5.57 -6.59 -8.00
C THR A 161 -5.89 -8.08 -8.22
N HIS A 162 -5.98 -8.50 -9.47
CA HIS A 162 -6.08 -9.91 -9.83
C HIS A 162 -4.82 -10.68 -9.40
N PHE A 163 -3.64 -10.05 -9.52
CA PHE A 163 -2.39 -10.61 -9.00
C PHE A 163 -2.46 -10.93 -7.50
N ALA A 164 -3.08 -10.07 -6.69
CA ALA A 164 -3.28 -10.36 -5.25
C ALA A 164 -4.34 -11.43 -5.01
N ALA A 165 -5.34 -11.55 -5.90
CA ALA A 165 -6.40 -12.54 -5.81
C ALA A 165 -5.93 -13.97 -6.12
N GLU A 166 -4.89 -14.15 -6.94
CA GLU A 166 -4.37 -15.48 -7.33
C GLU A 166 -4.12 -16.44 -6.16
N GLU A 167 -3.71 -15.95 -4.99
CA GLU A 167 -3.52 -16.79 -3.80
C GLU A 167 -4.82 -17.39 -3.28
N PHE A 168 -5.94 -16.68 -3.43
CA PHE A 168 -7.26 -17.12 -3.01
C PHE A 168 -7.93 -17.97 -4.09
N ASP A 169 -7.68 -17.65 -5.37
CA ASP A 169 -8.16 -18.46 -6.50
C ASP A 169 -7.58 -19.87 -6.45
N ARG A 170 -6.29 -20.03 -6.11
CA ARG A 170 -5.64 -21.34 -5.93
C ARG A 170 -6.30 -22.22 -4.87
N ILE A 171 -6.97 -21.62 -3.91
CA ILE A 171 -7.68 -22.34 -2.84
C ILE A 171 -9.20 -22.40 -3.07
N GLY A 172 -9.68 -21.98 -4.24
CA GLY A 172 -11.10 -21.96 -4.61
C GLY A 172 -11.94 -20.96 -3.83
N ARG A 173 -11.32 -19.87 -3.32
CA ARG A 173 -12.04 -18.83 -2.56
C ARG A 173 -12.25 -17.59 -3.41
N ALA A 174 -13.51 -17.29 -3.70
CA ALA A 174 -13.88 -16.08 -4.41
C ALA A 174 -13.47 -14.82 -3.63
N THR A 175 -12.96 -13.82 -4.34
CA THR A 175 -12.57 -12.52 -3.81
C THR A 175 -13.40 -11.40 -4.42
N GLN A 176 -13.40 -10.24 -3.76
CA GLN A 176 -13.94 -9.01 -4.30
C GLN A 176 -12.77 -8.14 -4.77
N HIS A 177 -12.80 -7.72 -6.02
CA HIS A 177 -11.79 -6.85 -6.58
C HIS A 177 -12.13 -5.38 -6.27
N VAL A 178 -11.29 -4.73 -5.46
CA VAL A 178 -11.44 -3.33 -5.06
C VAL A 178 -10.11 -2.60 -5.28
N PRO A 179 -9.87 -2.04 -6.46
CA PRO A 179 -8.67 -1.27 -6.74
C PRO A 179 -8.55 -0.07 -5.80
N LEU A 180 -7.33 0.25 -5.40
CA LEU A 180 -7.05 1.44 -4.61
C LEU A 180 -7.06 2.69 -5.50
N GLY A 181 -7.30 3.84 -4.89
CA GLY A 181 -7.25 5.13 -5.54
C GLY A 181 -5.93 5.87 -5.36
N VAL A 182 -5.86 7.02 -6.00
CA VAL A 182 -4.80 8.02 -5.82
C VAL A 182 -5.42 9.40 -5.65
N ASP A 183 -4.73 10.27 -4.92
CA ASP A 183 -5.08 11.67 -4.77
C ASP A 183 -4.67 12.44 -6.05
N LEU A 184 -5.63 12.58 -6.96
CA LEU A 184 -5.45 13.18 -8.28
C LEU A 184 -5.23 14.71 -8.24
N ASP A 185 -5.50 15.35 -7.10
CA ASP A 185 -5.31 16.80 -6.91
C ASP A 185 -3.90 17.08 -6.42
N THR A 186 -3.42 16.32 -5.45
CA THR A 186 -2.04 16.42 -4.97
C THR A 186 -1.05 15.94 -6.04
N PHE A 187 -1.27 14.76 -6.62
CA PHE A 187 -0.45 14.20 -7.69
C PHE A 187 -1.03 14.57 -9.04
N HIS A 188 -0.41 15.58 -9.68
CA HIS A 188 -0.91 16.13 -10.93
C HIS A 188 0.25 16.68 -11.78
N PRO A 189 0.21 16.57 -13.12
CA PRO A 189 1.24 17.14 -14.01
C PRO A 189 1.48 18.63 -13.82
N ARG A 190 0.47 19.40 -13.39
CA ARG A 190 0.60 20.84 -13.06
C ARG A 190 1.56 21.14 -11.89
N ARG A 191 2.00 20.10 -11.15
CA ARG A 191 3.03 20.22 -10.11
C ARG A 191 4.44 20.22 -10.67
N TYR A 192 4.58 20.11 -12.01
CA TYR A 192 5.87 20.30 -12.65
C TYR A 192 6.43 21.68 -12.29
N ASP A 193 7.69 21.70 -11.89
CA ASP A 193 8.44 22.88 -11.53
C ASP A 193 9.86 22.71 -12.07
N ALA A 194 10.29 23.66 -12.91
CA ALA A 194 11.61 23.64 -13.53
C ALA A 194 12.73 23.74 -12.49
N ASP A 195 12.52 24.48 -11.41
CA ASP A 195 13.50 24.61 -10.32
C ASP A 195 13.64 23.29 -9.55
N VAL A 196 12.54 22.53 -9.37
CA VAL A 196 12.59 21.19 -8.82
C VAL A 196 13.42 20.28 -9.72
N ARG A 197 13.18 20.31 -11.05
CA ARG A 197 13.95 19.52 -12.00
C ARG A 197 15.43 19.90 -11.97
N ALA A 198 15.77 21.19 -12.05
CA ALA A 198 17.14 21.69 -12.08
C ALA A 198 17.96 21.32 -10.82
N ARG A 199 17.31 21.18 -9.66
CA ARG A 199 17.98 20.69 -8.44
C ARG A 199 18.43 19.23 -8.53
N HIS A 200 17.83 18.44 -9.41
CA HIS A 200 18.06 17.00 -9.48
C HIS A 200 18.76 16.53 -10.75
N ALA A 201 18.58 17.20 -11.87
CA ALA A 201 19.17 16.84 -13.16
C ALA A 201 19.39 18.08 -14.02
N ARG A 202 20.36 18.00 -14.92
CA ARG A 202 20.58 19.00 -15.98
C ARG A 202 19.54 18.80 -17.09
N ASP A 203 19.42 19.78 -17.99
CA ASP A 203 18.43 19.71 -19.09
C ASP A 203 18.68 18.53 -20.05
N ASP A 204 19.92 18.12 -20.18
CA ASP A 204 20.39 17.06 -21.05
C ASP A 204 20.51 15.68 -20.33
N GLU A 205 20.12 15.61 -19.06
CA GLU A 205 20.12 14.39 -18.27
C GLU A 205 18.70 13.83 -18.13
N LEU A 206 18.57 12.53 -18.26
CA LEU A 206 17.34 11.79 -17.95
C LEU A 206 17.14 11.75 -16.43
N LEU A 207 16.07 12.35 -15.93
CA LEU A 207 15.71 12.29 -14.51
C LEU A 207 14.87 11.04 -14.21
N VAL A 208 15.48 10.11 -13.54
CA VAL A 208 14.83 8.85 -13.09
C VAL A 208 14.54 8.95 -11.59
N VAL A 209 13.36 8.54 -11.17
CA VAL A 209 13.00 8.50 -9.75
C VAL A 209 12.64 7.08 -9.34
N MET A 210 13.05 6.69 -8.15
CA MET A 210 12.55 5.51 -7.46
C MET A 210 12.00 5.95 -6.09
N ALA A 211 10.70 5.76 -5.86
CA ALA A 211 10.04 6.12 -4.61
C ALA A 211 9.51 4.86 -3.91
N SER A 212 10.21 4.39 -2.88
CA SER A 212 9.77 3.24 -2.08
C SER A 212 10.55 3.11 -0.78
N ARG A 213 10.10 2.21 0.11
CA ARG A 213 10.92 1.77 1.23
C ARG A 213 12.15 1.02 0.72
N LEU A 214 13.34 1.30 1.31
CA LEU A 214 14.59 0.67 0.92
C LEU A 214 14.79 -0.67 1.65
N SER A 215 14.01 -1.66 1.24
CA SER A 215 13.97 -3.01 1.80
C SER A 215 14.13 -4.07 0.70
N ALA A 216 14.44 -5.30 1.10
CA ALA A 216 14.84 -6.37 0.17
C ALA A 216 13.73 -6.73 -0.83
N GLU A 217 12.48 -6.69 -0.42
CA GLU A 217 11.32 -6.99 -1.26
C GLU A 217 11.09 -5.93 -2.35
N LYS A 218 11.58 -4.70 -2.17
CA LYS A 218 11.48 -3.61 -3.16
C LYS A 218 12.64 -3.61 -4.17
N ARG A 219 13.68 -4.41 -3.94
CA ARG A 219 14.86 -4.55 -4.81
C ARG A 219 15.46 -3.22 -5.30
N PRO A 220 15.73 -2.25 -4.42
CA PRO A 220 16.23 -0.96 -4.85
C PRO A 220 17.58 -1.03 -5.58
N GLY A 221 18.42 -2.03 -5.33
CA GLY A 221 19.67 -2.25 -6.06
C GLY A 221 19.47 -2.42 -7.56
N THR A 222 18.36 -3.02 -8.01
CA THR A 222 18.05 -3.15 -9.45
C THR A 222 17.90 -1.78 -10.14
N ALA A 223 17.43 -0.75 -9.43
CA ALA A 223 17.38 0.61 -9.99
C ALA A 223 18.79 1.21 -10.16
N LEU A 224 19.70 0.93 -9.21
CA LEU A 224 21.11 1.35 -9.33
C LEU A 224 21.77 0.63 -10.50
N ASP A 225 21.56 -0.68 -10.64
CA ASP A 225 22.11 -1.49 -11.73
C ASP A 225 21.57 -1.00 -13.09
N ALA A 226 20.30 -0.59 -13.16
CA ALA A 226 19.70 -0.03 -14.39
C ALA A 226 20.35 1.29 -14.80
N VAL A 227 20.65 2.15 -13.82
CA VAL A 227 21.34 3.44 -14.09
C VAL A 227 22.79 3.22 -14.51
N ALA A 228 23.51 2.28 -13.90
CA ALA A 228 24.84 1.90 -14.33
C ALA A 228 24.84 1.41 -15.79
N GLU A 229 23.88 0.58 -16.15
CA GLU A 229 23.70 0.05 -17.49
C GLU A 229 23.36 1.15 -18.53
N LEU A 230 22.42 2.07 -18.17
CA LEU A 230 22.11 3.22 -19.03
C LEU A 230 23.35 4.11 -19.26
N GLY A 231 24.13 4.37 -18.20
CA GLY A 231 25.39 5.13 -18.30
C GLY A 231 26.41 4.43 -19.19
N ALA A 232 26.57 3.10 -19.08
CA ALA A 232 27.45 2.32 -19.95
C ALA A 232 27.04 2.37 -21.44
N ARG A 233 25.76 2.61 -21.72
CA ARG A 233 25.23 2.81 -23.09
C ARG A 233 25.30 4.28 -23.54
N GLY A 234 25.96 5.16 -22.79
CA GLY A 234 26.13 6.56 -23.14
C GLY A 234 24.93 7.46 -22.83
N VAL A 235 23.91 6.96 -22.11
CA VAL A 235 22.77 7.77 -21.69
C VAL A 235 23.16 8.61 -20.46
N ARG A 236 23.05 9.94 -20.57
CA ARG A 236 23.20 10.82 -19.40
C ARG A 236 21.97 10.70 -18.51
N VAL A 237 22.13 10.17 -17.32
CA VAL A 237 21.04 9.82 -16.41
C VAL A 237 21.34 10.26 -14.99
N ARG A 238 20.31 10.68 -14.27
CA ARG A 238 20.31 10.94 -12.83
C ARG A 238 19.23 10.11 -12.17
N LEU A 239 19.58 9.42 -11.09
CA LEU A 239 18.60 8.71 -10.27
C LEU A 239 18.40 9.44 -8.93
N VAL A 240 17.16 9.72 -8.61
CA VAL A 240 16.75 10.19 -7.28
C VAL A 240 16.05 9.03 -6.56
N VAL A 241 16.64 8.57 -5.47
CA VAL A 241 16.07 7.53 -4.62
C VAL A 241 15.35 8.19 -3.45
N VAL A 242 14.02 8.08 -3.45
CA VAL A 242 13.14 8.62 -2.41
C VAL A 242 12.73 7.51 -1.48
N GLY A 243 12.95 7.70 -0.19
CA GLY A 243 12.59 6.75 0.84
C GLY A 243 13.75 6.38 1.75
N ASP A 244 13.45 5.59 2.75
CA ASP A 244 14.40 5.11 3.75
C ASP A 244 14.14 3.62 4.04
N GLY A 245 15.09 2.96 4.67
CA GLY A 245 14.94 1.56 5.05
C GLY A 245 16.26 0.87 5.36
N PRO A 246 16.21 -0.40 5.76
CA PRO A 246 17.39 -1.13 6.24
C PRO A 246 18.52 -1.27 5.21
N LEU A 247 18.20 -1.18 3.92
CA LEU A 247 19.20 -1.25 2.85
C LEU A 247 19.88 0.09 2.52
N ALA A 248 19.42 1.23 3.08
CA ALA A 248 19.94 2.55 2.74
C ALA A 248 21.48 2.67 2.85
N PRO A 249 22.13 2.19 3.92
CA PRO A 249 23.60 2.28 4.03
C PRO A 249 24.34 1.48 2.94
N ALA A 250 23.84 0.28 2.62
CA ALA A 250 24.44 -0.56 1.58
C ALA A 250 24.27 0.04 0.18
N LEU A 251 23.08 0.58 -0.12
CA LEU A 251 22.78 1.23 -1.38
C LEU A 251 23.62 2.49 -1.60
N ARG A 252 23.82 3.31 -0.56
CA ARG A 252 24.71 4.49 -0.65
C ARG A 252 26.15 4.10 -0.98
N ARG A 253 26.66 3.01 -0.42
CA ARG A 253 27.99 2.47 -0.78
C ARG A 253 28.03 1.97 -2.23
N GLN A 254 27.02 1.20 -2.64
CA GLN A 254 26.91 0.71 -4.02
C GLN A 254 26.84 1.86 -5.04
N ALA A 255 26.18 2.95 -4.69
CA ALA A 255 25.97 4.10 -5.56
C ALA A 255 27.14 5.11 -5.55
N SER A 256 28.25 4.86 -4.85
CA SER A 256 29.32 5.85 -4.65
C SER A 256 29.95 6.40 -5.94
N SER A 257 29.95 5.62 -7.02
CA SER A 257 30.45 6.01 -8.35
C SER A 257 29.34 6.25 -9.38
N LEU A 258 28.07 6.19 -8.97
CA LEU A 258 26.93 6.34 -9.87
C LEU A 258 26.28 7.72 -9.71
N PRO A 259 25.62 8.23 -10.76
CA PRO A 259 24.89 9.51 -10.71
C PRO A 259 23.57 9.37 -9.95
N VAL A 260 23.65 9.08 -8.64
CA VAL A 260 22.52 8.78 -7.77
C VAL A 260 22.51 9.69 -6.55
N SER A 261 21.35 10.24 -6.24
CA SER A 261 21.09 10.98 -5.01
C SER A 261 20.01 10.30 -4.16
N PHE A 262 20.10 10.48 -2.83
CA PHE A 262 19.16 9.91 -1.87
C PHE A 262 18.55 11.03 -1.04
N THR A 263 17.24 11.23 -1.14
CA THR A 263 16.52 12.24 -0.36
C THR A 263 16.20 11.80 1.05
N GLY A 264 16.23 10.48 1.31
CA GLY A 264 15.60 9.92 2.50
C GLY A 264 14.08 9.91 2.37
N PHE A 265 13.39 9.78 3.50
CA PHE A 265 11.92 9.78 3.53
C PHE A 265 11.39 11.21 3.35
N LEU A 266 10.62 11.44 2.28
CA LEU A 266 9.90 12.69 2.07
C LEU A 266 8.53 12.61 2.77
N GLY A 267 8.35 13.43 3.81
CA GLY A 267 7.10 13.52 4.57
C GLY A 267 6.04 14.39 3.88
N SER A 268 6.46 15.28 3.00
CA SER A 268 5.59 16.21 2.26
C SER A 268 5.08 15.57 0.97
N ARG A 269 3.77 15.29 0.91
CA ARG A 269 3.14 14.77 -0.32
C ARG A 269 3.24 15.76 -1.51
N PRO A 270 3.06 17.10 -1.33
CA PRO A 270 3.29 18.06 -2.41
C PRO A 270 4.73 18.05 -2.95
N GLU A 271 5.73 17.91 -2.08
CA GLU A 271 7.13 17.83 -2.47
C GLU A 271 7.41 16.56 -3.31
N LEU A 272 6.89 15.41 -2.86
CA LEU A 272 6.96 14.17 -3.63
C LEU A 272 6.26 14.32 -5.00
N ALA A 273 5.08 14.96 -5.03
CA ALA A 273 4.32 15.17 -6.25
C ALA A 273 5.08 16.06 -7.25
N GLY A 274 5.75 17.13 -6.77
CA GLY A 274 6.62 17.97 -7.59
C GLY A 274 7.78 17.20 -8.20
N LEU A 275 8.47 16.39 -7.39
CA LEU A 275 9.57 15.55 -7.86
C LEU A 275 9.10 14.50 -8.89
N LEU A 276 7.97 13.83 -8.63
CA LEU A 276 7.39 12.87 -9.57
C LEU A 276 6.98 13.56 -10.88
N ALA A 277 6.37 14.74 -10.84
CA ALA A 277 6.00 15.50 -12.04
C ALA A 277 7.21 15.99 -12.84
N ALA A 278 8.33 16.27 -12.17
CA ALA A 278 9.59 16.67 -12.80
C ALA A 278 10.36 15.50 -13.44
N ALA A 279 10.09 14.26 -13.03
CA ALA A 279 10.75 13.06 -13.52
C ALA A 279 10.36 12.71 -14.96
N ASP A 280 11.30 12.06 -15.67
CA ASP A 280 11.05 11.50 -17.00
C ASP A 280 10.52 10.07 -16.92
N VAL A 281 10.99 9.30 -15.91
CA VAL A 281 10.64 7.89 -15.68
C VAL A 281 10.68 7.58 -14.20
N VAL A 282 9.75 6.74 -13.73
CA VAL A 282 9.81 6.14 -12.39
C VAL A 282 10.12 4.65 -12.51
N LEU A 283 11.06 4.15 -11.69
CA LEU A 283 11.38 2.73 -11.59
C LEU A 283 10.71 2.09 -10.38
N ALA A 284 10.04 0.98 -10.62
CA ALA A 284 9.39 0.16 -9.59
C ALA A 284 9.86 -1.29 -9.68
N PRO A 285 11.07 -1.62 -9.18
CA PRO A 285 11.70 -2.93 -9.40
C PRO A 285 11.26 -4.02 -8.44
N GLY A 286 10.37 -3.75 -7.49
CA GLY A 286 9.86 -4.72 -6.52
C GLY A 286 9.00 -5.82 -7.16
N PRO A 287 9.33 -7.13 -6.98
CA PRO A 287 8.59 -8.23 -7.60
C PRO A 287 7.32 -8.63 -6.85
N ILE A 288 7.08 -8.12 -5.67
CA ILE A 288 5.96 -8.53 -4.80
C ILE A 288 5.00 -7.39 -4.43
N GLU A 289 5.00 -6.33 -5.24
CA GLU A 289 3.97 -5.30 -5.11
C GLU A 289 2.61 -5.89 -5.42
N THR A 290 1.65 -5.64 -4.53
CA THR A 290 0.26 -6.09 -4.69
C THR A 290 -0.67 -5.03 -5.28
N PHE A 291 -0.22 -3.76 -5.30
CA PHE A 291 -0.89 -2.65 -5.98
C PHE A 291 0.10 -1.60 -6.45
N GLY A 292 0.92 -1.04 -5.53
CA GLY A 292 1.98 -0.09 -5.86
C GLY A 292 1.49 1.36 -5.94
N LEU A 293 1.00 1.92 -4.82
CA LEU A 293 0.54 3.32 -4.77
C LEU A 293 1.57 4.32 -5.28
N ALA A 294 2.87 4.13 -4.99
CA ALA A 294 3.91 5.02 -5.48
C ALA A 294 4.01 5.06 -7.02
N ALA A 295 3.79 3.91 -7.68
CA ALA A 295 3.71 3.87 -9.14
C ALA A 295 2.46 4.58 -9.66
N LEU A 296 1.33 4.43 -8.98
CA LEU A 296 0.11 5.13 -9.34
C LEU A 296 0.21 6.65 -9.08
N GLU A 297 0.90 7.07 -8.02
CA GLU A 297 1.22 8.48 -7.73
C GLU A 297 2.12 9.09 -8.84
N ALA A 298 3.07 8.31 -9.36
CA ALA A 298 3.86 8.71 -10.52
C ALA A 298 3.00 8.91 -11.78
N LEU A 299 2.14 7.93 -12.10
CA LEU A 299 1.20 8.05 -13.22
C LEU A 299 0.29 9.27 -13.07
N ALA A 300 -0.24 9.52 -11.86
CA ALA A 300 -1.09 10.68 -11.57
C ALA A 300 -0.36 12.01 -11.78
N SER A 301 0.95 12.04 -11.50
CA SER A 301 1.83 13.17 -11.76
C SER A 301 2.24 13.32 -13.25
N GLY A 302 1.75 12.44 -14.12
CA GLY A 302 2.06 12.43 -15.54
C GLY A 302 3.38 11.72 -15.87
N THR A 303 3.93 10.92 -14.98
CA THR A 303 5.21 10.25 -15.20
C THR A 303 5.03 8.75 -15.39
N ALA A 304 5.50 8.27 -16.53
CA ALA A 304 5.40 6.86 -16.88
C ALA A 304 6.32 5.98 -16.01
N VAL A 305 5.93 4.73 -15.84
CA VAL A 305 6.57 3.80 -14.90
C VAL A 305 7.15 2.61 -15.64
N VAL A 306 8.40 2.25 -15.32
CA VAL A 306 8.97 0.95 -15.64
C VAL A 306 8.85 0.06 -14.41
N CYS A 307 8.16 -1.08 -14.55
CA CYS A 307 7.82 -1.95 -13.42
C CYS A 307 8.27 -3.40 -13.61
N HIS A 308 8.42 -4.10 -12.50
CA HIS A 308 8.79 -5.51 -12.51
C HIS A 308 7.64 -6.40 -13.00
N ARG A 309 7.92 -7.34 -13.93
CA ARG A 309 6.92 -8.26 -14.52
C ARG A 309 6.22 -9.17 -13.51
N GLY A 310 6.86 -9.53 -12.42
CA GLY A 310 6.35 -10.47 -11.41
C GLY A 310 5.60 -9.79 -10.26
N SER A 311 5.04 -8.62 -10.50
CA SER A 311 4.26 -7.85 -9.51
C SER A 311 2.85 -7.54 -10.05
N ALA A 312 2.02 -6.90 -9.26
CA ALA A 312 0.72 -6.38 -9.70
C ALA A 312 0.84 -5.15 -10.61
N LEU A 313 2.02 -4.53 -10.67
CA LEU A 313 2.19 -3.26 -11.40
C LEU A 313 1.87 -3.33 -12.89
N PRO A 314 2.12 -4.45 -13.63
CA PRO A 314 1.65 -4.56 -15.01
C PRO A 314 0.14 -4.32 -15.16
N GLU A 315 -0.67 -4.82 -14.20
CA GLU A 315 -2.12 -4.58 -14.15
C GLU A 315 -2.44 -3.10 -13.85
N VAL A 316 -1.69 -2.47 -12.94
CA VAL A 316 -1.94 -1.08 -12.52
C VAL A 316 -1.48 -0.08 -13.58
N VAL A 317 -0.27 -0.25 -14.15
CA VAL A 317 0.28 0.73 -15.11
C VAL A 317 -0.32 0.58 -16.52
N GLY A 318 -0.73 -0.63 -16.91
CA GLY A 318 -1.29 -0.90 -18.23
C GLY A 318 -0.36 -0.41 -19.36
N SER A 319 -0.92 0.16 -20.41
CA SER A 319 -0.17 0.73 -21.54
C SER A 319 0.59 2.03 -21.23
N ALA A 320 0.35 2.63 -20.05
CA ALA A 320 1.03 3.86 -19.63
C ALA A 320 2.44 3.61 -19.08
N GLY A 321 2.83 2.35 -18.88
CA GLY A 321 4.16 1.97 -18.44
C GLY A 321 4.80 0.92 -19.34
N VAL A 322 5.98 0.44 -18.93
CA VAL A 322 6.70 -0.65 -19.58
C VAL A 322 7.09 -1.71 -18.54
N VAL A 323 6.87 -2.96 -18.90
CA VAL A 323 7.19 -4.11 -18.04
C VAL A 323 8.62 -4.57 -18.32
N ALA A 324 9.39 -4.80 -17.24
CA ALA A 324 10.78 -5.23 -17.29
C ALA A 324 11.01 -6.57 -16.59
N PRO A 325 11.96 -7.39 -17.04
CA PRO A 325 12.52 -8.47 -16.23
C PRO A 325 13.27 -7.87 -15.02
N GLY A 326 13.45 -8.65 -13.96
CA GLY A 326 14.00 -8.18 -12.69
C GLY A 326 15.53 -7.99 -12.66
N THR A 327 16.13 -7.50 -13.74
CA THR A 327 17.59 -7.24 -13.89
C THR A 327 17.84 -5.78 -14.26
N GLY A 328 19.02 -5.25 -13.94
CA GLY A 328 19.41 -3.89 -14.31
C GLY A 328 19.33 -3.66 -15.83
N ALA A 329 19.91 -4.57 -16.64
CA ALA A 329 19.83 -4.50 -18.08
C ALA A 329 18.39 -4.51 -18.61
N GLY A 330 17.53 -5.37 -18.06
CA GLY A 330 16.13 -5.43 -18.48
C GLY A 330 15.35 -4.17 -18.12
N PHE A 331 15.68 -3.49 -17.00
CA PHE A 331 15.10 -2.18 -16.66
C PHE A 331 15.65 -1.08 -17.59
N ALA A 332 16.95 -1.10 -17.91
CA ALA A 332 17.54 -0.17 -18.87
C ALA A 332 16.90 -0.29 -20.27
N ASP A 333 16.73 -1.51 -20.77
CA ASP A 333 16.03 -1.79 -22.04
C ASP A 333 14.58 -1.25 -22.00
N ALA A 334 13.88 -1.44 -20.88
CA ALA A 334 12.52 -0.96 -20.72
C ALA A 334 12.42 0.56 -20.66
N VAL A 335 13.40 1.22 -20.03
CA VAL A 335 13.53 2.69 -20.06
C VAL A 335 13.71 3.19 -21.49
N GLN A 336 14.64 2.61 -22.26
CA GLN A 336 14.86 3.02 -23.65
C GLN A 336 13.59 2.85 -24.48
N ARG A 337 12.93 1.68 -24.43
CA ARG A 337 11.63 1.47 -25.12
C ARG A 337 10.54 2.45 -24.69
N LEU A 338 10.54 2.89 -23.44
CA LEU A 338 9.61 3.91 -22.98
C LEU A 338 9.92 5.27 -23.62
N LEU A 339 11.21 5.63 -23.73
CA LEU A 339 11.67 6.89 -24.28
C LEU A 339 11.49 6.99 -25.81
N ASP A 340 11.32 5.86 -26.52
CA ASP A 340 10.96 5.85 -27.96
C ASP A 340 9.60 6.52 -28.23
N ARG A 341 8.75 6.67 -27.19
CA ARG A 341 7.47 7.38 -27.29
C ARG A 341 7.68 8.87 -27.03
N PRO A 342 6.96 9.76 -27.73
CA PRO A 342 6.99 11.20 -27.45
C PRO A 342 6.68 11.54 -25.98
N ALA A 343 7.36 12.52 -25.42
CA ALA A 343 7.22 12.89 -24.00
C ALA A 343 5.79 13.25 -23.62
N ASP A 344 5.12 14.05 -24.46
CA ASP A 344 3.75 14.49 -24.21
C ASP A 344 2.77 13.31 -24.24
N GLU A 345 2.98 12.36 -25.15
CA GLU A 345 2.16 11.14 -25.21
C GLU A 345 2.33 10.29 -23.96
N ARG A 346 3.58 10.11 -23.49
CA ARG A 346 3.87 9.37 -22.24
C ARG A 346 3.16 10.03 -21.05
N ARG A 347 3.30 11.36 -20.91
CA ARG A 347 2.69 12.15 -19.83
C ARG A 347 1.16 12.06 -19.86
N ALA A 348 0.56 12.27 -21.01
CA ALA A 348 -0.88 12.18 -21.18
C ALA A 348 -1.41 10.76 -20.92
N SER A 349 -0.71 9.73 -21.40
CA SER A 349 -1.08 8.33 -21.16
C SER A 349 -0.99 7.96 -19.68
N ALA A 350 0.07 8.39 -18.99
CA ALA A 350 0.24 8.18 -17.56
C ALA A 350 -0.92 8.80 -16.77
N ARG A 351 -1.25 10.07 -17.03
CA ARG A 351 -2.34 10.77 -16.36
C ARG A 351 -3.70 10.12 -16.60
N ARG A 352 -4.06 9.84 -17.86
CA ARG A 352 -5.32 9.15 -18.21
C ARG A 352 -5.44 7.80 -17.52
N ARG A 353 -4.33 7.07 -17.38
CA ARG A 353 -4.34 5.78 -16.66
C ARG A 353 -4.65 5.97 -15.19
N ALA A 354 -4.01 6.93 -14.52
CA ALA A 354 -4.24 7.21 -13.10
C ALA A 354 -5.68 7.66 -12.80
N GLU A 355 -6.31 8.40 -13.70
CA GLU A 355 -7.70 8.87 -13.56
C GLU A 355 -8.74 7.74 -13.48
N GLN A 356 -8.36 6.52 -13.89
CA GLN A 356 -9.20 5.33 -13.72
C GLN A 356 -9.21 4.83 -12.27
N PHE A 357 -8.30 5.33 -11.41
CA PHE A 357 -8.11 4.91 -10.04
C PHE A 357 -8.36 6.08 -9.07
N SER A 358 -9.61 6.40 -8.81
CA SER A 358 -9.97 7.42 -7.82
C SER A 358 -10.32 6.80 -6.47
N TRP A 359 -9.99 7.49 -5.38
CA TRP A 359 -10.43 7.07 -4.04
C TRP A 359 -11.96 7.00 -3.93
N GLN A 360 -12.68 7.88 -4.64
CA GLN A 360 -14.15 7.83 -4.66
C GLN A 360 -14.66 6.48 -5.15
N ARG A 361 -14.10 5.95 -6.24
CA ARG A 361 -14.47 4.61 -6.76
C ARG A 361 -14.17 3.49 -5.76
N THR A 362 -13.02 3.57 -5.07
CA THR A 362 -12.67 2.61 -4.02
C THR A 362 -13.70 2.63 -2.90
N VAL A 363 -14.04 3.83 -2.41
CA VAL A 363 -15.04 4.05 -1.35
C VAL A 363 -16.41 3.55 -1.77
N ASP A 364 -16.89 3.94 -2.96
CA ASP A 364 -18.19 3.51 -3.46
C ASP A 364 -18.29 1.99 -3.58
N THR A 365 -17.22 1.35 -4.06
CA THR A 365 -17.15 -0.11 -4.18
C THR A 365 -17.19 -0.78 -2.81
N MET A 366 -16.47 -0.26 -1.83
CA MET A 366 -16.49 -0.78 -0.46
C MET A 366 -17.84 -0.56 0.21
N LEU A 367 -18.47 0.60 0.04
CA LEU A 367 -19.81 0.86 0.57
C LEU A 367 -20.87 -0.04 -0.07
N ALA A 368 -20.79 -0.26 -1.38
CA ALA A 368 -21.65 -1.21 -2.07
C ALA A 368 -21.44 -2.65 -1.57
N LEU A 369 -20.20 -3.03 -1.25
CA LEU A 369 -19.87 -4.31 -0.62
C LEU A 369 -20.53 -4.43 0.76
N HIS A 370 -20.44 -3.41 1.58
CA HIS A 370 -21.04 -3.37 2.92
C HIS A 370 -22.57 -3.39 2.88
N ALA A 371 -23.18 -2.74 1.91
CA ALA A 371 -24.63 -2.70 1.74
C ALA A 371 -25.24 -4.08 1.36
N ARG A 372 -24.48 -4.94 0.67
CA ARG A 372 -24.91 -6.29 0.24
C ARG A 372 -24.88 -7.34 1.37
N HIS A 373 -24.42 -7.00 2.56
CA HIS A 373 -24.53 -7.87 3.72
C HIS A 373 -25.91 -7.69 4.36
N PRO A 374 -26.58 -8.78 4.77
CA PRO A 374 -27.81 -8.65 5.54
C PRO A 374 -27.54 -7.80 6.80
N GLU A 375 -28.50 -6.94 7.13
CA GLU A 375 -28.40 -6.15 8.36
C GLU A 375 -28.24 -7.07 9.58
N PRO A 376 -27.43 -6.68 10.59
CA PRO A 376 -27.38 -7.42 11.84
C PRO A 376 -28.80 -7.46 12.41
N THR A 377 -29.29 -8.65 12.76
CA THR A 377 -30.63 -8.87 13.31
C THR A 377 -30.89 -7.88 14.45
N GLN A 378 -31.98 -7.13 14.39
CA GLN A 378 -32.32 -5.95 15.22
C GLN A 378 -32.33 -6.14 16.76
N GLY A 379 -31.96 -7.28 17.30
CA GLY A 379 -32.01 -7.58 18.74
C GLY A 379 -31.03 -6.80 19.64
N ARG A 380 -30.15 -5.91 19.11
CA ARG A 380 -29.08 -5.31 19.91
C ARG A 380 -29.06 -3.78 20.02
N ARG A 381 -29.94 -3.05 19.31
CA ARG A 381 -29.95 -1.58 19.38
C ARG A 381 -30.49 -0.96 20.70
N ALA A 382 -31.00 -1.77 21.63
CA ALA A 382 -31.71 -1.28 22.81
C ALA A 382 -30.82 -0.97 24.05
N ARG A 383 -29.51 -1.17 24.03
CA ARG A 383 -28.66 -1.00 25.23
C ARG A 383 -27.42 -0.10 25.04
N GLY A 384 -27.52 1.01 24.30
CA GLY A 384 -26.35 1.85 24.11
C GLY A 384 -26.56 3.35 23.84
N ARG A 385 -27.79 3.84 24.00
CA ARG A 385 -28.06 5.27 23.72
C ARG A 385 -28.55 6.05 24.96
N SER A 386 -27.93 5.88 26.08
CA SER A 386 -28.09 6.83 27.20
C SER A 386 -26.81 6.83 28.03
N GLY A 387 -26.09 7.94 28.01
CA GLY A 387 -24.97 8.16 28.91
C GLY A 387 -23.74 8.76 28.24
N SER A 388 -23.75 10.08 28.04
CA SER A 388 -22.55 10.88 28.00
C SER A 388 -21.88 10.76 29.37
N THR A 389 -20.83 9.95 29.48
CA THR A 389 -19.97 9.98 30.66
C THR A 389 -18.52 9.91 30.18
N GLN A 390 -17.81 10.99 30.39
CA GLN A 390 -16.36 11.04 30.37
C GLN A 390 -15.84 10.06 31.43
N GLY A 391 -15.53 8.84 31.04
CA GLY A 391 -14.88 7.84 31.88
C GLY A 391 -13.39 7.76 31.55
N ARG A 392 -12.59 8.31 32.44
CA ARG A 392 -11.13 8.09 32.45
C ARG A 392 -10.86 6.59 32.53
N ILE A 393 -10.13 6.07 31.55
CA ILE A 393 -9.53 4.74 31.63
C ILE A 393 -8.45 4.81 32.71
N ARG A 394 -8.66 4.07 33.80
CA ARG A 394 -7.61 3.77 34.78
C ARG A 394 -6.80 2.56 34.30
N ALA A 395 -5.52 2.65 34.59
CA ALA A 395 -4.40 1.76 34.22
C ALA A 395 -4.64 0.26 34.37
#